data_adbe7d6382754a8bacbdec27dce3e178
#
_entry.id   adbe7d6382754a8bacbdec27dce3e178
#
_cell.length_a   1.000
_cell.length_b   1.000
_cell.length_c   1.000
_cell.angle_alpha   90.00
_cell.angle_beta   90.00
_cell.angle_gamma   90.00
#
_symmetry.space_group_name_H-M   'P 1'
#
loop_
_entity.id
_entity.type
_entity.pdbx_description
1 polymer ?
#
loop_
_entity_poly.entity_id
_entity_poly.type
_entity_poly.pdbx_seq_one_letter_code
_entity_poly.pdbx_strand_id
1 'polypeptide(L)'
;MPVATPDKSLSLIAPGAQVVVRDEEWLVRAIEPTSADGVKVRCVGTSTLVRDAEATFLTKLDNVAPLRPEETRLTADLSPRFRASRLYLEAVLRKTPVPANQTGLALADRHLLKRLDYQRRAAHKAIAGLRPRLLIADAVGLGKTLEVGLILAELIRRGRGDRILVVTPRHILEQFQHELWTRFAIPLVRLDSDGIAKVRREIPANRNPFSHYRRAIISIDTLKNAGRYRHHLEGIHWDAVVIDECHNLVNRGTLNNQLARVLAPRTEALLLTSATPHNGDPESFAELIRLLDPTAIADPTNIDAADIDHLYVRRHKAHDEVAAEVRADWADRLQPQPLLIEASDAENAMFAELANTWIHPASGTAPTSGKGRNLFPWTLFKAA
;
A
#
# COMPACT_ATOMS: atom_id res chain seq x y z
N MET A 1 33.91 -4.57 -61.64
CA MET A 1 32.54 -4.40 -61.11
C MET A 1 32.67 -4.24 -59.63
N PRO A 2 32.20 -3.17 -59.02
CA PRO A 2 32.27 -3.03 -57.59
C PRO A 2 31.27 -3.98 -56.94
N VAL A 3 31.74 -4.79 -55.99
CA VAL A 3 30.93 -5.64 -55.15
C VAL A 3 30.03 -4.70 -54.28
N ALA A 4 28.73 -4.77 -54.47
CA ALA A 4 27.79 -4.01 -53.70
C ALA A 4 27.95 -4.42 -52.21
N THR A 5 28.25 -3.47 -51.38
CA THR A 5 28.32 -3.63 -49.91
C THR A 5 26.94 -4.09 -49.46
N PRO A 6 26.81 -5.22 -48.73
CA PRO A 6 25.50 -5.65 -48.21
C PRO A 6 24.91 -4.56 -47.35
N ASP A 7 23.66 -4.20 -47.63
CA ASP A 7 22.93 -3.19 -46.90
C ASP A 7 22.86 -3.62 -45.41
N LYS A 8 23.54 -2.85 -44.56
CA LYS A 8 23.62 -3.11 -43.11
C LYS A 8 22.25 -3.22 -42.41
N SER A 9 21.19 -2.71 -43.06
CA SER A 9 19.82 -2.78 -42.53
C SER A 9 19.24 -4.22 -42.60
N LEU A 10 19.63 -4.99 -43.62
CA LEU A 10 19.18 -6.38 -43.78
C LEU A 10 19.76 -7.35 -42.75
N SER A 11 20.92 -7.03 -42.17
CA SER A 11 21.56 -7.86 -41.14
C SER A 11 20.82 -7.79 -39.76
N LEU A 12 19.95 -6.80 -39.60
CA LEU A 12 19.11 -6.61 -38.37
C LEU A 12 17.73 -7.31 -38.47
N ILE A 13 17.36 -7.78 -39.66
CA ILE A 13 16.10 -8.51 -39.87
C ILE A 13 16.37 -9.99 -39.65
N ALA A 14 15.84 -10.52 -38.56
CA ALA A 14 15.95 -11.94 -38.17
C ALA A 14 14.60 -12.45 -37.64
N PRO A 15 14.35 -13.77 -37.65
CA PRO A 15 13.18 -14.31 -36.99
C PRO A 15 13.11 -13.83 -35.53
N GLY A 16 11.96 -13.30 -35.10
CA GLY A 16 11.76 -12.65 -33.81
C GLY A 16 11.98 -11.14 -33.79
N ALA A 17 12.58 -10.54 -34.84
CA ALA A 17 12.70 -9.09 -34.96
C ALA A 17 11.32 -8.46 -35.27
N GLN A 18 11.12 -7.24 -34.80
CA GLN A 18 9.99 -6.39 -35.21
C GLN A 18 10.44 -5.49 -36.36
N VAL A 19 9.57 -5.37 -37.35
CA VAL A 19 9.79 -4.54 -38.54
C VAL A 19 8.56 -3.68 -38.80
N VAL A 20 8.77 -2.51 -39.40
CA VAL A 20 7.72 -1.64 -39.92
C VAL A 20 7.66 -1.81 -41.44
N VAL A 21 6.49 -2.18 -41.94
CA VAL A 21 6.22 -2.28 -43.39
C VAL A 21 4.88 -1.62 -43.66
N ARG A 22 4.84 -0.64 -44.57
CA ARG A 22 3.62 0.11 -44.92
C ARG A 22 2.94 0.75 -43.72
N ASP A 23 3.74 1.38 -42.84
CA ASP A 23 3.33 2.08 -41.61
C ASP A 23 2.70 1.17 -40.52
N GLU A 24 2.75 -0.16 -40.71
CA GLU A 24 2.29 -1.12 -39.72
C GLU A 24 3.44 -1.94 -39.14
N GLU A 25 3.30 -2.40 -37.89
CA GLU A 25 4.28 -3.19 -37.19
C GLU A 25 4.05 -4.69 -37.37
N TRP A 26 5.13 -5.41 -37.64
CA TRP A 26 5.11 -6.84 -37.94
C TRP A 26 6.20 -7.58 -37.17
N LEU A 27 5.89 -8.77 -36.70
CA LEU A 27 6.88 -9.71 -36.12
C LEU A 27 7.35 -10.67 -37.20
N VAL A 28 8.64 -10.71 -37.45
CA VAL A 28 9.27 -11.62 -38.42
C VAL A 28 9.21 -13.05 -37.90
N ARG A 29 8.62 -13.95 -38.70
CA ARG A 29 8.54 -15.40 -38.40
C ARG A 29 9.61 -16.19 -39.13
N ALA A 30 9.85 -15.89 -40.38
CA ALA A 30 10.84 -16.57 -41.20
C ALA A 30 11.41 -15.66 -42.26
N ILE A 31 12.64 -15.96 -42.69
CA ILE A 31 13.32 -15.25 -43.75
C ILE A 31 13.86 -16.29 -44.76
N GLU A 32 13.54 -16.09 -46.01
CA GLU A 32 13.95 -16.97 -47.11
C GLU A 32 14.62 -16.17 -48.19
N PRO A 33 15.80 -16.57 -48.69
CA PRO A 33 16.42 -15.92 -49.84
C PRO A 33 15.57 -16.11 -51.09
N THR A 34 15.58 -15.12 -51.98
CA THR A 34 14.88 -15.18 -53.25
C THR A 34 15.90 -15.35 -54.41
N SER A 35 15.46 -15.92 -55.52
CA SER A 35 16.30 -16.09 -56.74
C SER A 35 16.74 -14.77 -57.40
N ALA A 36 16.18 -13.63 -56.95
CA ALA A 36 16.37 -12.30 -57.56
C ALA A 36 17.07 -11.30 -56.60
N ASP A 37 18.09 -11.72 -55.84
CA ASP A 37 18.86 -10.88 -54.90
C ASP A 37 18.03 -10.09 -53.91
N GLY A 38 17.00 -10.66 -53.36
CA GLY A 38 16.17 -10.07 -52.30
C GLY A 38 15.88 -11.12 -51.25
N VAL A 39 15.23 -10.69 -50.17
CA VAL A 39 14.80 -11.56 -49.08
C VAL A 39 13.29 -11.54 -49.00
N LYS A 40 12.69 -12.71 -48.88
CA LYS A 40 11.29 -12.90 -48.56
C LYS A 40 11.14 -12.99 -47.08
N VAL A 41 10.36 -12.10 -46.47
CA VAL A 41 10.15 -12.01 -45.03
C VAL A 41 8.70 -12.37 -44.73
N ARG A 42 8.49 -13.47 -44.02
CA ARG A 42 7.17 -13.86 -43.52
C ARG A 42 6.93 -13.26 -42.15
N CYS A 43 5.83 -12.55 -41.96
CA CYS A 43 5.52 -11.80 -40.78
C CYS A 43 4.12 -12.07 -40.27
N VAL A 44 3.93 -11.78 -38.98
CA VAL A 44 2.62 -11.70 -38.32
C VAL A 44 2.44 -10.28 -37.79
N GLY A 45 1.29 -9.65 -38.07
CA GLY A 45 0.96 -8.30 -37.66
C GLY A 45 0.85 -8.16 -36.15
N THR A 46 1.41 -7.08 -35.61
CA THR A 46 1.40 -6.75 -34.18
C THR A 46 0.63 -5.47 -33.87
N SER A 47 0.57 -4.53 -34.79
CA SER A 47 -0.23 -3.31 -34.68
C SER A 47 -1.75 -3.59 -34.81
N THR A 48 -2.58 -2.65 -34.36
CA THR A 48 -4.01 -2.86 -34.21
C THR A 48 -4.73 -3.22 -35.51
N LEU A 49 -4.31 -2.62 -36.62
CA LEU A 49 -4.98 -2.81 -37.93
C LEU A 49 -4.69 -4.18 -38.53
N VAL A 50 -3.47 -4.69 -38.31
CA VAL A 50 -3.00 -5.95 -38.93
C VAL A 50 -2.78 -7.07 -37.92
N ARG A 51 -3.33 -6.94 -36.72
CA ARG A 51 -3.12 -7.89 -35.62
C ARG A 51 -3.48 -9.31 -36.02
N ASP A 52 -2.50 -10.21 -35.78
CA ASP A 52 -2.58 -11.65 -36.09
C ASP A 52 -2.74 -11.98 -37.58
N ALA A 53 -2.67 -10.98 -38.48
CA ALA A 53 -2.65 -11.20 -39.92
C ALA A 53 -1.29 -11.75 -40.35
N GLU A 54 -1.27 -12.77 -41.18
CA GLU A 54 -0.05 -13.26 -41.80
C GLU A 54 0.21 -12.53 -43.13
N ALA A 55 1.43 -12.05 -43.31
CA ALA A 55 1.85 -11.39 -44.52
C ALA A 55 3.25 -11.81 -44.95
N THR A 56 3.51 -11.69 -46.23
CA THR A 56 4.82 -11.93 -46.82
C THR A 56 5.28 -10.71 -47.59
N PHE A 57 6.44 -10.20 -47.23
CA PHE A 57 7.05 -9.02 -47.85
C PHE A 57 8.30 -9.41 -48.60
N LEU A 58 8.58 -8.70 -49.67
CA LEU A 58 9.80 -8.86 -50.47
C LEU A 58 10.62 -7.58 -50.32
N THR A 59 11.84 -7.67 -49.79
CA THR A 59 12.68 -6.50 -49.49
C THR A 59 13.04 -5.66 -50.71
N LYS A 60 12.88 -6.19 -51.93
CA LYS A 60 13.02 -5.42 -53.17
C LYS A 60 11.77 -4.60 -53.57
N LEU A 61 10.63 -4.99 -53.08
CA LEU A 61 9.34 -4.36 -53.43
C LEU A 61 8.77 -3.55 -52.24
N ASP A 62 9.02 -4.03 -51.05
CA ASP A 62 8.55 -3.41 -49.82
C ASP A 62 9.73 -2.81 -49.04
N ASN A 63 9.55 -1.62 -48.50
CA ASN A 63 10.50 -1.06 -47.56
C ASN A 63 10.30 -1.74 -46.20
N VAL A 64 11.16 -2.70 -45.90
CA VAL A 64 11.14 -3.42 -44.61
C VAL A 64 12.14 -2.77 -43.67
N ALA A 65 11.68 -1.92 -42.79
CA ALA A 65 12.49 -1.18 -41.83
C ALA A 65 12.53 -1.91 -40.47
N PRO A 66 13.71 -2.29 -39.94
CA PRO A 66 13.80 -2.88 -38.62
C PRO A 66 13.43 -1.86 -37.55
N LEU A 67 12.55 -2.24 -36.62
CA LEU A 67 12.26 -1.43 -35.44
C LEU A 67 13.42 -1.55 -34.45
N ARG A 68 14.13 -0.45 -34.22
CA ARG A 68 15.29 -0.43 -33.33
C ARG A 68 14.86 -0.07 -31.92
N PRO A 69 15.14 -0.92 -30.90
CA PRO A 69 14.76 -0.64 -29.52
C PRO A 69 15.31 0.71 -29.00
N GLU A 70 16.51 1.10 -29.44
CA GLU A 70 17.15 2.37 -29.06
C GLU A 70 16.45 3.62 -29.61
N GLU A 71 15.67 3.47 -30.67
CA GLU A 71 14.88 4.54 -31.29
C GLU A 71 13.47 4.64 -30.68
N THR A 72 13.11 3.67 -29.83
CA THR A 72 11.80 3.62 -29.15
C THR A 72 11.68 4.75 -28.13
N ARG A 73 10.67 5.60 -28.29
CA ARG A 73 10.37 6.66 -27.34
C ARG A 73 9.25 6.22 -26.39
N LEU A 74 9.48 6.40 -25.10
CA LEU A 74 8.44 6.19 -24.11
C LEU A 74 7.46 7.36 -24.16
N THR A 75 6.19 7.05 -24.35
CA THR A 75 5.10 8.03 -24.30
C THR A 75 4.13 7.65 -23.19
N ALA A 76 3.43 8.64 -22.62
CA ALA A 76 2.39 8.36 -21.64
C ALA A 76 1.24 7.58 -22.29
N ASP A 77 0.80 6.51 -21.67
CA ASP A 77 -0.39 5.78 -22.08
C ASP A 77 -1.64 6.53 -21.61
N LEU A 78 -2.27 7.28 -22.52
CA LEU A 78 -3.51 8.01 -22.27
C LEU A 78 -4.76 7.20 -22.69
N SER A 79 -4.59 5.93 -23.05
CA SER A 79 -5.69 5.07 -23.47
C SER A 79 -6.61 4.72 -22.31
N PRO A 80 -7.92 4.47 -22.58
CA PRO A 80 -8.85 4.01 -21.55
C PRO A 80 -8.48 2.62 -20.98
N ARG A 81 -7.56 1.91 -21.63
CA ARG A 81 -7.06 0.58 -21.20
C ARG A 81 -5.81 0.64 -20.32
N PHE A 82 -5.30 1.81 -20.01
CA PHE A 82 -4.10 1.99 -19.18
C PHE A 82 -4.09 1.11 -17.92
N ARG A 83 -5.21 1.06 -17.19
CA ARG A 83 -5.32 0.26 -15.95
C ARG A 83 -5.15 -1.24 -16.21
N ALA A 84 -5.75 -1.75 -17.28
CA ALA A 84 -5.65 -3.16 -17.65
C ALA A 84 -4.23 -3.51 -18.12
N SER A 85 -3.62 -2.67 -18.95
CA SER A 85 -2.24 -2.83 -19.42
C SER A 85 -1.26 -2.82 -18.26
N ARG A 86 -1.40 -1.87 -17.33
CA ARG A 86 -0.59 -1.80 -16.13
C ARG A 86 -0.72 -3.05 -15.28
N LEU A 87 -1.96 -3.51 -15.03
CA LEU A 87 -2.20 -4.72 -14.23
C LEU A 87 -1.58 -5.97 -14.88
N TYR A 88 -1.65 -6.07 -16.20
CA TYR A 88 -1.03 -7.16 -16.94
C TYR A 88 0.50 -7.16 -16.78
N LEU A 89 1.15 -6.02 -16.98
CA LEU A 89 2.60 -5.90 -16.81
C LEU A 89 3.03 -6.23 -15.37
N GLU A 90 2.30 -5.73 -14.38
CA GLU A 90 2.54 -6.07 -12.98
C GLU A 90 2.36 -7.56 -12.70
N ALA A 91 1.37 -8.19 -13.29
CA ALA A 91 1.16 -9.63 -13.14
C ALA A 91 2.32 -10.45 -13.73
N VAL A 92 2.84 -10.05 -14.90
CA VAL A 92 4.02 -10.66 -15.52
C VAL A 92 5.25 -10.51 -14.63
N LEU A 93 5.51 -9.30 -14.14
CA LEU A 93 6.62 -9.02 -13.24
C LEU A 93 6.55 -9.87 -11.96
N ARG A 94 5.36 -10.01 -11.38
CA ARG A 94 5.13 -10.80 -10.16
C ARG A 94 5.30 -12.30 -10.36
N LYS A 95 5.03 -12.81 -11.54
CA LYS A 95 5.24 -14.21 -11.90
C LYS A 95 6.70 -14.55 -12.20
N THR A 96 7.52 -13.55 -12.51
CA THR A 96 8.95 -13.77 -12.77
C THR A 96 9.68 -14.06 -11.45
N PRO A 97 10.40 -15.17 -11.28
CA PRO A 97 11.09 -15.48 -10.04
C PRO A 97 12.07 -14.38 -9.62
N VAL A 98 12.19 -14.16 -8.31
CA VAL A 98 13.23 -13.31 -7.73
C VAL A 98 14.41 -14.22 -7.39
N PRO A 99 15.66 -13.86 -7.76
CA PRO A 99 16.82 -14.62 -7.34
C PRO A 99 16.86 -14.79 -5.82
N ALA A 100 17.17 -15.99 -5.33
CA ALA A 100 17.14 -16.31 -3.90
C ALA A 100 18.12 -15.45 -3.07
N ASN A 101 19.21 -14.99 -3.70
CA ASN A 101 20.23 -14.12 -3.08
C ASN A 101 19.90 -12.62 -3.19
N GLN A 102 18.76 -12.22 -3.74
CA GLN A 102 18.39 -10.82 -3.82
C GLN A 102 17.96 -10.30 -2.45
N THR A 103 18.81 -9.51 -1.80
CA THR A 103 18.56 -8.88 -0.50
C THR A 103 17.92 -7.49 -0.64
N GLY A 104 18.13 -6.81 -1.79
CA GLY A 104 17.60 -5.48 -2.05
C GLY A 104 16.13 -5.49 -2.51
N LEU A 105 15.49 -4.31 -2.49
CA LEU A 105 14.14 -4.12 -3.00
C LEU A 105 14.11 -4.31 -4.52
N ALA A 106 13.25 -5.21 -5.01
CA ALA A 106 13.15 -5.54 -6.42
C ALA A 106 12.26 -4.57 -7.21
N LEU A 107 11.26 -3.98 -6.55
CA LEU A 107 10.22 -3.17 -7.20
C LEU A 107 10.22 -1.69 -6.78
N ALA A 108 11.09 -1.27 -5.85
CA ALA A 108 11.03 0.07 -5.26
C ALA A 108 11.08 1.22 -6.29
N ASP A 109 11.83 1.05 -7.39
CA ASP A 109 11.97 2.07 -8.45
C ASP A 109 10.89 1.96 -9.55
N ARG A 110 9.98 0.99 -9.45
CA ARG A 110 8.95 0.73 -10.46
C ARG A 110 7.56 1.23 -10.09
N HIS A 111 7.44 1.84 -8.93
CA HIS A 111 6.17 2.37 -8.43
C HIS A 111 6.03 3.87 -8.75
N LEU A 112 4.79 4.35 -8.81
CA LEU A 112 4.48 5.77 -9.04
C LEU A 112 4.71 6.58 -7.76
N LEU A 113 5.97 6.65 -7.34
CA LEU A 113 6.42 7.31 -6.11
C LEU A 113 7.59 8.24 -6.40
N LYS A 114 7.67 9.34 -5.64
CA LYS A 114 8.94 10.07 -5.48
C LYS A 114 9.91 9.14 -4.77
N ARG A 115 11.14 9.07 -5.25
CA ARG A 115 12.17 8.27 -4.59
C ARG A 115 12.59 8.98 -3.30
N LEU A 116 12.26 8.39 -2.18
CA LEU A 116 12.63 8.83 -0.85
C LEU A 116 13.30 7.67 -0.12
N ASP A 117 14.59 7.84 0.19
CA ASP A 117 15.40 6.74 0.73
C ASP A 117 14.99 6.36 2.16
N TYR A 118 14.47 7.31 2.94
CA TYR A 118 13.95 6.99 4.27
C TYR A 118 12.76 6.01 4.20
N GLN A 119 11.83 6.14 3.22
CA GLN A 119 10.73 5.18 3.04
C GLN A 119 11.24 3.81 2.61
N ARG A 120 12.26 3.79 1.75
CA ARG A 120 12.89 2.54 1.29
C ARG A 120 13.60 1.81 2.44
N ARG A 121 14.24 2.55 3.39
CA ARG A 121 14.86 1.95 4.57
C ARG A 121 13.87 1.19 5.45
N ALA A 122 12.64 1.71 5.64
CA ALA A 122 11.59 0.98 6.35
C ALA A 122 11.24 -0.34 5.63
N ALA A 123 11.10 -0.29 4.30
CA ALA A 123 10.82 -1.48 3.51
C ALA A 123 12.00 -2.48 3.57
N HIS A 124 13.25 -2.03 3.47
CA HIS A 124 14.42 -2.88 3.65
C HIS A 124 14.44 -3.56 5.01
N LYS A 125 14.18 -2.79 6.09
CA LYS A 125 14.14 -3.31 7.45
C LYS A 125 13.08 -4.41 7.59
N ALA A 126 11.88 -4.19 7.05
CA ALA A 126 10.80 -5.16 7.13
C ALA A 126 11.13 -6.48 6.40
N ILE A 127 11.80 -6.43 5.24
CA ILE A 127 12.08 -7.63 4.44
C ILE A 127 13.40 -8.33 4.80
N ALA A 128 14.24 -7.70 5.62
CA ALA A 128 15.53 -8.27 6.02
C ALA A 128 15.37 -9.52 6.90
N GLY A 129 14.30 -9.58 7.70
CA GLY A 129 13.98 -10.73 8.55
C GLY A 129 13.24 -11.85 7.83
N LEU A 130 13.31 -13.05 8.41
CA LEU A 130 12.54 -14.19 7.92
C LEU A 130 11.03 -13.94 8.01
N ARG A 131 10.58 -13.28 9.08
CA ARG A 131 9.19 -12.88 9.30
C ARG A 131 9.12 -11.36 9.37
N PRO A 132 8.58 -10.69 8.34
CA PRO A 132 8.42 -9.23 8.33
C PRO A 132 7.45 -8.78 9.42
N ARG A 133 7.99 -8.23 10.50
CA ARG A 133 7.22 -7.70 11.61
C ARG A 133 7.73 -6.32 11.95
N LEU A 134 6.90 -5.29 11.74
CA LEU A 134 7.35 -3.91 11.87
C LEU A 134 6.25 -2.98 12.36
N LEU A 135 6.56 -2.14 13.33
CA LEU A 135 5.79 -0.97 13.72
C LEU A 135 6.38 0.26 13.03
N ILE A 136 5.62 0.87 12.12
CA ILE A 136 5.96 2.12 11.45
C ILE A 136 5.26 3.26 12.19
N ALA A 137 6.02 3.97 13.01
CA ALA A 137 5.51 5.02 13.89
C ALA A 137 5.91 6.44 13.44
N ASP A 138 6.03 6.62 12.16
CA ASP A 138 6.40 7.89 11.54
C ASP A 138 5.35 8.98 11.75
N ALA A 139 5.81 10.22 11.86
CA ALA A 139 4.93 11.37 11.95
C ALA A 139 3.96 11.47 10.77
N VAL A 140 2.85 12.18 10.98
CA VAL A 140 1.86 12.41 9.91
C VAL A 140 2.51 13.11 8.71
N GLY A 141 2.18 12.62 7.51
CA GLY A 141 2.67 13.17 6.25
C GLY A 141 3.99 12.58 5.75
N LEU A 142 4.64 11.64 6.47
CA LEU A 142 5.85 10.94 5.99
C LEU A 142 5.57 9.79 5.03
N GLY A 143 4.30 9.42 4.84
CA GLY A 143 3.91 8.42 3.85
C GLY A 143 3.89 6.98 4.37
N LYS A 144 3.44 6.72 5.60
CA LYS A 144 3.27 5.37 6.16
C LYS A 144 2.56 4.41 5.22
N THR A 145 1.49 4.85 4.54
CA THR A 145 0.77 4.04 3.54
C THR A 145 1.66 3.64 2.37
N LEU A 146 2.58 4.54 1.96
CA LEU A 146 3.52 4.26 0.87
C LEU A 146 4.57 3.24 1.29
N GLU A 147 5.06 3.32 2.53
CA GLU A 147 5.99 2.32 3.10
C GLU A 147 5.34 0.95 3.20
N VAL A 148 4.10 0.88 3.69
CA VAL A 148 3.29 -0.35 3.67
C VAL A 148 3.14 -0.88 2.24
N GLY A 149 2.83 -0.01 1.28
CA GLY A 149 2.70 -0.38 -0.12
C GLY A 149 3.99 -0.96 -0.72
N LEU A 150 5.15 -0.36 -0.41
CA LEU A 150 6.47 -0.88 -0.81
C LEU A 150 6.71 -2.28 -0.23
N ILE A 151 6.45 -2.47 1.07
CA ILE A 151 6.63 -3.76 1.75
C ILE A 151 5.71 -4.82 1.15
N LEU A 152 4.42 -4.52 0.98
CA LEU A 152 3.46 -5.45 0.40
C LEU A 152 3.80 -5.82 -1.04
N ALA A 153 4.24 -4.85 -1.86
CA ALA A 153 4.66 -5.11 -3.24
C ALA A 153 5.86 -6.06 -3.29
N GLU A 154 6.85 -5.86 -2.41
CA GLU A 154 8.00 -6.76 -2.28
C GLU A 154 7.61 -8.15 -1.80
N LEU A 155 6.71 -8.27 -0.81
CA LEU A 155 6.21 -9.56 -0.35
C LEU A 155 5.47 -10.31 -1.46
N ILE A 156 4.61 -9.61 -2.22
CA ILE A 156 3.93 -10.19 -3.38
C ILE A 156 4.94 -10.69 -4.42
N ARG A 157 5.95 -9.88 -4.71
CA ARG A 157 7.01 -10.21 -5.68
C ARG A 157 7.81 -11.45 -5.27
N ARG A 158 7.99 -11.65 -3.97
CA ARG A 158 8.69 -12.79 -3.37
C ARG A 158 7.81 -14.02 -3.14
N GLY A 159 6.54 -14.00 -3.59
CA GLY A 159 5.57 -15.08 -3.38
C GLY A 159 5.06 -15.20 -1.94
N ARG A 160 5.26 -14.17 -1.11
CA ARG A 160 4.88 -14.10 0.30
C ARG A 160 3.77 -13.07 0.57
N GLY A 161 2.94 -12.79 -0.41
CA GLY A 161 1.87 -11.78 -0.36
C GLY A 161 0.65 -12.18 -1.20
N ASP A 162 0.30 -13.46 -1.20
CA ASP A 162 -0.88 -13.95 -1.90
C ASP A 162 -2.14 -13.59 -1.13
N ARG A 163 -2.14 -13.83 0.18
CA ARG A 163 -3.27 -13.61 1.06
C ARG A 163 -3.00 -12.43 2.03
N ILE A 164 -3.61 -11.29 1.72
CA ILE A 164 -3.38 -10.03 2.45
C ILE A 164 -4.68 -9.52 3.09
N LEU A 165 -4.59 -9.10 4.35
CA LEU A 165 -5.66 -8.40 5.05
C LEU A 165 -5.17 -7.03 5.51
N VAL A 166 -5.84 -5.96 5.10
CA VAL A 166 -5.63 -4.61 5.60
C VAL A 166 -6.78 -4.23 6.52
N VAL A 167 -6.46 -3.86 7.75
CA VAL A 167 -7.42 -3.39 8.76
C VAL A 167 -7.12 -1.92 9.05
N THR A 168 -8.09 -1.05 8.81
CA THR A 168 -7.92 0.40 8.94
C THR A 168 -9.19 1.07 9.50
N PRO A 169 -9.12 2.27 10.07
CA PRO A 169 -10.32 3.03 10.41
C PRO A 169 -11.22 3.30 9.20
N ARG A 170 -12.53 3.34 9.42
CA ARG A 170 -13.51 3.46 8.34
C ARG A 170 -13.29 4.71 7.46
N HIS A 171 -12.91 5.84 8.07
CA HIS A 171 -12.79 7.12 7.37
C HIS A 171 -11.59 7.20 6.40
N ILE A 172 -10.55 6.39 6.57
CA ILE A 172 -9.37 6.36 5.70
C ILE A 172 -9.32 5.13 4.78
N LEU A 173 -10.28 4.20 4.90
CA LEU A 173 -10.31 2.94 4.17
C LEU A 173 -10.25 3.14 2.65
N GLU A 174 -11.05 4.04 2.11
CA GLU A 174 -11.12 4.31 0.67
C GLU A 174 -9.82 4.93 0.15
N GLN A 175 -9.24 5.87 0.91
CA GLN A 175 -7.96 6.47 0.57
C GLN A 175 -6.85 5.41 0.55
N PHE A 176 -6.79 4.56 1.59
CA PHE A 176 -5.78 3.51 1.69
C PHE A 176 -5.88 2.51 0.53
N GLN A 177 -7.12 2.07 0.21
CA GLN A 177 -7.40 1.19 -0.92
C GLN A 177 -6.98 1.82 -2.25
N HIS A 178 -7.32 3.11 -2.44
CA HIS A 178 -6.99 3.86 -3.66
C HIS A 178 -5.47 4.02 -3.83
N GLU A 179 -4.74 4.37 -2.78
CA GLU A 179 -3.28 4.53 -2.85
C GLU A 179 -2.57 3.21 -3.18
N LEU A 180 -2.98 2.10 -2.56
CA LEU A 180 -2.40 0.79 -2.87
C LEU A 180 -2.69 0.37 -4.31
N TRP A 181 -3.87 0.67 -4.83
CA TRP A 181 -4.20 0.38 -6.20
C TRP A 181 -3.43 1.27 -7.18
N THR A 182 -3.49 2.58 -7.02
CA THR A 182 -2.95 3.53 -8.01
C THR A 182 -1.43 3.54 -8.06
N ARG A 183 -0.77 3.40 -6.92
CA ARG A 183 0.69 3.48 -6.83
C ARG A 183 1.38 2.14 -6.97
N PHE A 184 0.79 1.08 -6.42
CA PHE A 184 1.42 -0.24 -6.32
C PHE A 184 0.74 -1.33 -7.14
N ALA A 185 -0.38 -1.04 -7.80
CA ALA A 185 -1.23 -2.01 -8.49
C ALA A 185 -1.62 -3.21 -7.59
N ILE A 186 -1.87 -2.94 -6.31
CA ILE A 186 -2.36 -3.94 -5.35
C ILE A 186 -3.87 -3.79 -5.21
N PRO A 187 -4.66 -4.64 -5.87
CA PRO A 187 -6.11 -4.61 -5.73
C PRO A 187 -6.52 -5.21 -4.39
N LEU A 188 -7.29 -4.45 -3.62
CA LEU A 188 -7.92 -4.92 -2.38
C LEU A 188 -9.43 -4.90 -2.55
N VAL A 189 -10.10 -5.96 -2.11
CA VAL A 189 -11.57 -6.01 -2.08
C VAL A 189 -12.05 -5.51 -0.72
N ARG A 190 -12.97 -4.56 -0.73
CA ARG A 190 -13.59 -4.06 0.50
C ARG A 190 -14.58 -5.09 1.05
N LEU A 191 -14.34 -5.54 2.28
CA LEU A 191 -15.19 -6.47 3.02
C LEU A 191 -15.86 -5.75 4.21
N ASP A 192 -16.85 -4.92 3.93
CA ASP A 192 -17.75 -4.43 4.96
C ASP A 192 -18.85 -5.47 5.27
N SER A 193 -19.79 -5.12 6.14
CA SER A 193 -20.88 -6.01 6.51
C SER A 193 -21.71 -6.50 5.31
N ASP A 194 -21.92 -5.61 4.34
CA ASP A 194 -22.69 -5.90 3.12
C ASP A 194 -21.86 -6.77 2.16
N GLY A 195 -20.57 -6.46 2.02
CA GLY A 195 -19.63 -7.27 1.24
C GLY A 195 -19.52 -8.70 1.78
N ILE A 196 -19.42 -8.87 3.09
CA ILE A 196 -19.43 -10.21 3.74
C ILE A 196 -20.75 -10.91 3.51
N ALA A 197 -21.88 -10.19 3.62
CA ALA A 197 -23.20 -10.77 3.37
C ALA A 197 -23.36 -11.19 1.91
N LYS A 198 -22.83 -10.42 0.96
CA LYS A 198 -22.79 -10.78 -0.46
C LYS A 198 -21.98 -12.05 -0.69
N VAL A 199 -20.77 -12.12 -0.17
CA VAL A 199 -19.90 -13.30 -0.29
C VAL A 199 -20.61 -14.54 0.27
N ARG A 200 -21.29 -14.43 1.44
CA ARG A 200 -22.03 -15.56 2.02
C ARG A 200 -23.17 -16.10 1.16
N ARG A 201 -23.73 -15.30 0.27
CA ARG A 201 -24.75 -15.78 -0.70
C ARG A 201 -24.11 -16.50 -1.90
N GLU A 202 -22.86 -16.20 -2.21
CA GLU A 202 -22.15 -16.73 -3.37
C GLU A 202 -21.37 -18.04 -3.06
N ILE A 203 -21.07 -18.29 -1.77
CA ILE A 203 -20.29 -19.44 -1.35
C ILE A 203 -21.14 -20.43 -0.55
N PRO A 204 -20.79 -21.75 -0.53
CA PRO A 204 -21.41 -22.72 0.34
C PRO A 204 -21.35 -22.32 1.81
N ALA A 205 -22.39 -22.63 2.59
CA ALA A 205 -22.55 -22.22 3.98
C ALA A 205 -21.39 -22.63 4.91
N ASN A 206 -20.70 -23.73 4.57
CA ASN A 206 -19.55 -24.24 5.31
C ASN A 206 -18.20 -23.57 4.92
N ARG A 207 -18.21 -22.65 3.95
CA ARG A 207 -17.00 -21.92 3.55
C ARG A 207 -16.83 -20.63 4.33
N ASN A 208 -15.57 -20.32 4.63
CA ASN A 208 -15.20 -19.11 5.32
C ASN A 208 -15.29 -17.89 4.35
N PRO A 209 -16.11 -16.86 4.63
CA PRO A 209 -16.26 -15.73 3.72
C PRO A 209 -14.98 -14.92 3.54
N PHE A 210 -14.07 -14.90 4.52
CA PHE A 210 -12.78 -14.22 4.39
C PHE A 210 -11.77 -15.00 3.53
N SER A 211 -12.04 -16.26 3.20
CA SER A 211 -11.20 -17.03 2.28
C SER A 211 -11.55 -16.82 0.81
N HIS A 212 -12.68 -16.17 0.50
CA HIS A 212 -13.16 -15.97 -0.86
C HIS A 212 -12.23 -15.06 -1.67
N TYR A 213 -11.85 -13.92 -1.10
CA TYR A 213 -10.90 -13.02 -1.71
C TYR A 213 -9.51 -13.19 -1.09
N ARG A 214 -8.50 -13.23 -1.94
CA ARG A 214 -7.10 -13.34 -1.48
C ARG A 214 -6.59 -12.07 -0.81
N ARG A 215 -7.07 -10.91 -1.25
CA ARG A 215 -6.64 -9.59 -0.76
C ARG A 215 -7.85 -8.77 -0.41
N ALA A 216 -7.95 -8.40 0.84
CA ALA A 216 -9.09 -7.68 1.37
C ALA A 216 -8.67 -6.48 2.21
N ILE A 217 -9.55 -5.48 2.24
CA ILE A 217 -9.47 -4.35 3.17
C ILE A 217 -10.79 -4.24 3.93
N ILE A 218 -10.70 -4.01 5.23
CA ILE A 218 -11.87 -3.97 6.11
C ILE A 218 -11.67 -2.93 7.21
N SER A 219 -12.76 -2.33 7.67
CA SER A 219 -12.65 -1.43 8.81
C SER A 219 -12.53 -2.20 10.13
N ILE A 220 -11.70 -1.65 11.04
CA ILE A 220 -11.57 -2.19 12.40
C ILE A 220 -12.91 -2.22 13.11
N ASP A 221 -13.78 -1.24 12.85
CA ASP A 221 -15.13 -1.17 13.42
C ASP A 221 -16.03 -2.34 13.02
N THR A 222 -15.86 -2.86 11.81
CA THR A 222 -16.57 -4.06 11.35
C THR A 222 -16.03 -5.31 12.03
N LEU A 223 -14.69 -5.45 12.10
CA LEU A 223 -14.04 -6.66 12.63
C LEU A 223 -14.07 -6.77 14.14
N LYS A 224 -14.07 -5.65 14.88
CA LYS A 224 -14.04 -5.66 16.35
C LYS A 224 -15.24 -6.39 16.99
N ASN A 225 -16.30 -6.64 16.21
CA ASN A 225 -17.39 -7.49 16.66
C ASN A 225 -16.94 -8.96 16.69
N ALA A 226 -16.06 -9.26 17.66
CA ALA A 226 -15.33 -10.51 17.77
C ALA A 226 -16.23 -11.74 17.80
N GLY A 227 -17.41 -11.67 18.43
CA GLY A 227 -18.36 -12.78 18.48
C GLY A 227 -18.84 -13.25 17.10
N ARG A 228 -18.85 -12.35 16.11
CA ARG A 228 -19.36 -12.64 14.78
C ARG A 228 -18.29 -13.17 13.81
N TYR A 229 -17.03 -12.72 13.95
CA TYR A 229 -16.02 -12.97 12.93
C TYR A 229 -14.80 -13.74 13.43
N ARG A 230 -14.60 -13.84 14.75
CA ARG A 230 -13.43 -14.45 15.36
C ARG A 230 -13.10 -15.83 14.80
N HIS A 231 -14.06 -16.75 14.80
CA HIS A 231 -13.85 -18.11 14.31
C HIS A 231 -13.47 -18.19 12.83
N HIS A 232 -13.94 -17.23 12.01
CA HIS A 232 -13.55 -17.12 10.62
C HIS A 232 -12.09 -16.66 10.46
N LEU A 233 -11.68 -15.69 11.27
CA LEU A 233 -10.31 -15.16 11.26
C LEU A 233 -9.32 -16.19 11.81
N GLU A 234 -9.72 -16.92 12.85
CA GLU A 234 -8.92 -18.01 13.43
C GLU A 234 -8.69 -19.17 12.47
N GLY A 235 -9.57 -19.40 11.53
CA GLY A 235 -9.47 -20.45 10.51
C GLY A 235 -8.63 -20.07 9.28
N ILE A 236 -7.98 -18.91 9.25
CA ILE A 236 -7.18 -18.45 8.09
C ILE A 236 -5.77 -18.12 8.54
N HIS A 237 -4.80 -18.57 7.74
CA HIS A 237 -3.43 -18.06 7.80
C HIS A 237 -3.23 -17.00 6.73
N TRP A 238 -2.70 -15.84 7.13
CA TRP A 238 -2.43 -14.71 6.26
C TRP A 238 -0.94 -14.60 5.95
N ASP A 239 -0.60 -14.30 4.70
CA ASP A 239 0.78 -13.99 4.34
C ASP A 239 1.17 -12.62 4.92
N ALA A 240 0.25 -11.66 4.86
CA ALA A 240 0.45 -10.34 5.45
C ALA A 240 -0.83 -9.77 6.06
N VAL A 241 -0.71 -9.20 7.26
CA VAL A 241 -1.74 -8.39 7.91
C VAL A 241 -1.16 -6.99 8.15
N VAL A 242 -1.92 -5.98 7.77
CA VAL A 242 -1.65 -4.57 8.08
C VAL A 242 -2.71 -4.08 9.03
N ILE A 243 -2.33 -3.45 10.14
CA ILE A 243 -3.27 -2.78 11.04
C ILE A 243 -2.84 -1.32 11.17
N ASP A 244 -3.65 -0.47 10.58
CA ASP A 244 -3.41 0.97 10.59
C ASP A 244 -4.07 1.63 11.81
N GLU A 245 -3.51 2.77 12.24
CA GLU A 245 -3.86 3.47 13.46
C GLU A 245 -3.85 2.54 14.70
N CYS A 246 -2.75 1.77 14.82
CA CYS A 246 -2.59 0.73 15.84
C CYS A 246 -2.57 1.26 17.29
N HIS A 247 -2.49 2.58 17.51
CA HIS A 247 -2.69 3.17 18.84
C HIS A 247 -4.05 2.79 19.47
N ASN A 248 -5.03 2.37 18.66
CA ASN A 248 -6.30 1.86 19.13
C ASN A 248 -6.21 0.43 19.72
N LEU A 249 -5.05 -0.24 19.62
CA LEU A 249 -4.83 -1.61 20.09
C LEU A 249 -4.19 -1.69 21.47
N VAL A 250 -3.67 -0.58 22.00
CA VAL A 250 -2.81 -0.54 23.20
C VAL A 250 -3.52 -0.98 24.48
N ASN A 251 -4.83 -0.77 24.60
CA ASN A 251 -5.57 -1.06 25.79
C ASN A 251 -5.97 -2.55 25.83
N ARG A 252 -5.36 -3.30 26.73
CA ARG A 252 -5.67 -4.72 26.96
C ARG A 252 -7.14 -4.92 27.28
N GLY A 253 -7.73 -5.99 26.76
CA GLY A 253 -9.13 -6.34 27.00
C GLY A 253 -10.13 -5.63 26.11
N THR A 254 -9.74 -4.60 25.34
CA THR A 254 -10.61 -4.00 24.33
C THR A 254 -10.84 -4.95 23.15
N LEU A 255 -11.96 -4.77 22.46
CA LEU A 255 -12.28 -5.56 21.27
C LEU A 255 -11.21 -5.44 20.17
N ASN A 256 -10.62 -4.24 20.03
CA ASN A 256 -9.54 -4.00 19.07
C ASN A 256 -8.26 -4.79 19.44
N ASN A 257 -7.86 -4.78 20.71
CA ASN A 257 -6.72 -5.55 21.18
C ASN A 257 -6.96 -7.06 21.01
N GLN A 258 -8.15 -7.55 21.37
CA GLN A 258 -8.50 -8.95 21.16
C GLN A 258 -8.42 -9.36 19.69
N LEU A 259 -8.89 -8.51 18.77
CA LEU A 259 -8.75 -8.73 17.32
C LEU A 259 -7.31 -8.86 16.90
N ALA A 260 -6.44 -7.93 17.33
CA ALA A 260 -5.02 -7.97 17.00
C ALA A 260 -4.34 -9.24 17.52
N ARG A 261 -4.68 -9.69 18.75
CA ARG A 261 -4.18 -10.93 19.35
C ARG A 261 -4.66 -12.19 18.61
N VAL A 262 -5.79 -12.14 17.90
CA VAL A 262 -6.24 -13.22 17.01
C VAL A 262 -5.44 -13.23 15.72
N LEU A 263 -5.17 -12.06 15.12
CA LEU A 263 -4.51 -11.96 13.83
C LEU A 263 -2.99 -12.17 13.92
N ALA A 264 -2.34 -11.64 14.97
CA ALA A 264 -0.88 -11.64 15.09
C ALA A 264 -0.23 -13.04 15.00
N PRO A 265 -0.73 -14.09 15.67
CA PRO A 265 -0.14 -15.44 15.55
C PRO A 265 -0.50 -16.15 14.22
N ARG A 266 -1.47 -15.63 13.47
CA ARG A 266 -1.97 -16.24 12.22
C ARG A 266 -1.51 -15.51 10.97
N THR A 267 -0.49 -14.69 11.10
CA THR A 267 0.11 -14.01 9.97
C THR A 267 1.62 -14.17 9.94
N GLU A 268 2.15 -14.31 8.75
CA GLU A 268 3.59 -14.33 8.54
C GLU A 268 4.17 -12.91 8.70
N ALA A 269 3.69 -11.97 7.91
CA ALA A 269 4.06 -10.58 8.01
C ALA A 269 3.01 -9.78 8.78
N LEU A 270 3.42 -9.01 9.79
CA LEU A 270 2.55 -8.10 10.55
C LEU A 270 3.11 -6.69 10.50
N LEU A 271 2.36 -5.78 9.88
CA LEU A 271 2.72 -4.37 9.78
C LEU A 271 1.72 -3.56 10.61
N LEU A 272 2.24 -2.84 11.59
CA LEU A 272 1.47 -1.91 12.40
C LEU A 272 1.84 -0.49 12.00
N THR A 273 0.87 0.41 11.85
CA THR A 273 1.14 1.82 11.55
C THR A 273 0.43 2.73 12.55
N SER A 274 1.11 3.78 13.00
CA SER A 274 0.53 4.84 13.82
C SER A 274 1.42 6.07 13.80
N ALA A 275 0.85 7.26 13.94
CA ALA A 275 1.64 8.47 14.20
C ALA A 275 1.98 8.64 15.69
N THR A 276 1.16 8.05 16.56
CA THR A 276 1.25 8.14 18.03
C THR A 276 1.18 6.73 18.61
N PRO A 277 2.31 5.98 18.64
CA PRO A 277 2.30 4.56 19.00
C PRO A 277 2.03 4.30 20.49
N HIS A 278 2.01 5.34 21.32
CA HIS A 278 1.76 5.24 22.76
C HIS A 278 0.97 6.47 23.25
N ASN A 279 0.30 6.31 24.36
CA ASN A 279 -0.47 7.36 25.07
C ASN A 279 0.31 7.97 26.27
N GLY A 280 1.63 7.74 26.34
CA GLY A 280 2.47 8.13 27.48
C GLY A 280 2.72 7.01 28.49
N ASP A 281 1.96 5.90 28.42
CA ASP A 281 2.14 4.73 29.25
C ASP A 281 3.09 3.72 28.58
N PRO A 282 4.22 3.32 29.22
CA PRO A 282 5.13 2.32 28.68
C PRO A 282 4.49 0.97 28.35
N GLU A 283 3.51 0.53 29.13
CA GLU A 283 2.79 -0.72 28.89
C GLU A 283 1.99 -0.69 27.58
N SER A 284 1.46 0.47 27.20
CA SER A 284 0.77 0.67 25.91
C SER A 284 1.70 0.43 24.72
N PHE A 285 2.93 0.93 24.79
CA PHE A 285 3.93 0.70 23.75
C PHE A 285 4.40 -0.75 23.73
N ALA A 286 4.68 -1.31 24.91
CA ALA A 286 5.09 -2.71 25.06
C ALA A 286 4.05 -3.67 24.49
N GLU A 287 2.76 -3.37 24.64
CA GLU A 287 1.69 -4.17 24.06
C GLU A 287 1.75 -4.22 22.53
N LEU A 288 2.03 -3.11 21.86
CA LEU A 288 2.20 -3.10 20.39
C LEU A 288 3.42 -3.92 19.95
N ILE A 289 4.54 -3.79 20.66
CA ILE A 289 5.76 -4.57 20.35
C ILE A 289 5.52 -6.06 20.59
N ARG A 290 4.82 -6.44 21.66
CA ARG A 290 4.48 -7.85 21.95
C ARG A 290 3.53 -8.47 20.92
N LEU A 291 2.74 -7.66 20.18
CA LEU A 291 1.99 -8.17 19.03
C LEU A 291 2.91 -8.56 17.87
N LEU A 292 4.03 -7.86 17.72
CA LEU A 292 5.05 -8.17 16.71
C LEU A 292 5.93 -9.34 17.16
N ASP A 293 6.50 -9.24 18.34
CA ASP A 293 7.29 -10.28 18.98
C ASP A 293 6.95 -10.38 20.48
N PRO A 294 6.30 -11.47 20.91
CA PRO A 294 5.93 -11.65 22.31
C PRO A 294 7.11 -11.68 23.29
N THR A 295 8.31 -11.92 22.80
CA THR A 295 9.54 -12.10 23.62
C THR A 295 10.41 -10.84 23.68
N ALA A 296 10.17 -9.85 22.81
CA ALA A 296 11.03 -8.67 22.66
C ALA A 296 11.07 -7.76 23.91
N ILE A 297 10.01 -7.72 24.72
CA ILE A 297 9.96 -6.87 25.90
C ILE A 297 9.59 -7.71 27.12
N ALA A 298 10.57 -7.92 28.00
CA ALA A 298 10.39 -8.59 29.28
C ALA A 298 9.77 -7.65 30.33
N ASP A 299 10.35 -6.45 30.47
CA ASP A 299 9.91 -5.41 31.41
C ASP A 299 9.49 -4.13 30.65
N PRO A 300 8.19 -3.76 30.69
CA PRO A 300 7.69 -2.55 30.03
C PRO A 300 8.27 -1.25 30.58
N THR A 301 8.76 -1.27 31.84
CA THR A 301 9.33 -0.06 32.48
C THR A 301 10.79 0.17 32.11
N ASN A 302 11.46 -0.85 31.57
CA ASN A 302 12.85 -0.80 31.16
C ASN A 302 13.02 -1.39 29.75
N ILE A 303 12.63 -0.63 28.74
CA ILE A 303 12.75 -1.03 27.34
C ILE A 303 14.08 -0.55 26.79
N ASP A 304 14.94 -1.48 26.37
CA ASP A 304 16.15 -1.13 25.62
C ASP A 304 15.79 -0.93 24.14
N ALA A 305 16.18 0.24 23.61
CA ALA A 305 15.98 0.57 22.21
C ALA A 305 16.67 -0.43 21.26
N ALA A 306 17.80 -1.00 21.66
CA ALA A 306 18.54 -1.99 20.87
C ALA A 306 17.74 -3.29 20.68
N ASP A 307 17.00 -3.73 21.70
CA ASP A 307 16.23 -4.97 21.67
C ASP A 307 15.07 -4.90 20.66
N ILE A 308 14.50 -3.71 20.47
CA ILE A 308 13.34 -3.48 19.62
C ILE A 308 13.67 -2.82 18.28
N ASP A 309 14.94 -2.43 18.06
CA ASP A 309 15.29 -1.69 16.83
C ASP A 309 14.81 -2.40 15.56
N HIS A 310 14.94 -3.71 15.49
CA HIS A 310 14.53 -4.52 14.34
C HIS A 310 13.00 -4.55 14.10
N LEU A 311 12.18 -4.19 15.11
CA LEU A 311 10.72 -4.20 15.08
C LEU A 311 10.09 -2.81 14.90
N TYR A 312 10.89 -1.75 14.92
CA TYR A 312 10.38 -0.40 15.09
C TYR A 312 11.07 0.62 14.20
N VAL A 313 10.29 1.50 13.61
CA VAL A 313 10.75 2.68 12.87
C VAL A 313 9.93 3.87 13.32
N ARG A 314 10.61 4.94 13.74
CA ARG A 314 9.98 6.21 14.11
C ARG A 314 10.80 7.38 13.60
N ARG A 315 10.19 8.20 12.76
CA ARG A 315 10.82 9.39 12.21
C ARG A 315 9.86 10.57 12.30
N HIS A 316 10.44 11.74 12.35
CA HIS A 316 9.74 13.01 12.29
C HIS A 316 10.43 13.93 11.28
N LYS A 317 9.77 15.03 10.93
CA LYS A 317 10.22 15.97 9.89
C LYS A 317 11.61 16.54 10.13
N ALA A 318 12.00 16.69 11.39
CA ALA A 318 13.31 17.23 11.77
C ALA A 318 14.42 16.17 11.89
N HIS A 319 14.15 14.89 11.65
CA HIS A 319 15.21 13.89 11.53
C HIS A 319 16.06 14.19 10.30
N ASP A 320 17.38 14.15 10.46
CA ASP A 320 18.34 14.50 9.40
C ASP A 320 18.07 13.75 8.09
N GLU A 321 17.78 12.44 8.18
CA GLU A 321 17.49 11.60 7.03
C GLU A 321 16.21 12.01 6.29
N VAL A 322 15.22 12.55 6.99
CA VAL A 322 13.96 13.03 6.40
C VAL A 322 14.13 14.45 5.89
N ALA A 323 14.73 15.31 6.72
CA ALA A 323 14.96 16.72 6.38
C ALA A 323 15.81 16.87 5.12
N ALA A 324 16.83 16.02 4.95
CA ALA A 324 17.69 16.02 3.76
C ALA A 324 16.91 15.82 2.45
N GLU A 325 15.80 15.07 2.48
CA GLU A 325 15.06 14.70 1.28
C GLU A 325 13.81 15.54 1.01
N VAL A 326 13.20 16.10 2.06
CA VAL A 326 11.88 16.76 1.93
C VAL A 326 11.79 18.16 2.50
N ARG A 327 12.89 18.71 3.06
CA ARG A 327 12.89 20.06 3.66
C ARG A 327 12.44 21.14 2.67
N ALA A 328 12.79 21.01 1.39
CA ALA A 328 12.40 21.95 0.35
C ALA A 328 10.89 21.93 0.04
N ASP A 329 10.22 20.84 0.33
CA ASP A 329 8.79 20.63 0.02
C ASP A 329 7.89 21.12 1.17
N TRP A 330 8.46 21.54 2.31
CA TRP A 330 7.69 21.93 3.49
C TRP A 330 8.05 23.32 3.97
N ALA A 331 7.01 24.09 4.28
CA ALA A 331 7.18 25.36 4.96
C ALA A 331 7.54 25.14 6.44
N ASP A 332 8.41 25.99 6.97
CA ASP A 332 8.70 25.98 8.40
C ASP A 332 7.45 26.41 9.18
N ARG A 333 7.14 25.65 10.21
CA ARG A 333 6.04 25.99 11.10
C ARG A 333 6.48 27.15 12.00
N LEU A 334 5.88 28.30 11.78
CA LEU A 334 6.06 29.44 12.66
C LEU A 334 5.46 29.14 14.04
N GLN A 335 5.96 29.86 15.06
CA GLN A 335 5.33 29.77 16.37
C GLN A 335 3.88 30.25 16.30
N PRO A 336 2.92 29.50 16.87
CA PRO A 336 1.53 29.90 16.87
C PRO A 336 1.39 31.23 17.63
N GLN A 337 0.81 32.19 16.96
CA GLN A 337 0.44 33.46 17.62
C GLN A 337 -1.01 33.28 18.11
N PRO A 338 -1.26 33.41 19.42
CA PRO A 338 -2.62 33.38 19.93
C PRO A 338 -3.38 34.62 19.45
N LEU A 339 -4.47 34.41 18.72
CA LEU A 339 -5.41 35.47 18.40
C LEU A 339 -6.41 35.54 19.55
N LEU A 340 -6.25 36.53 20.39
CA LEU A 340 -7.22 36.80 21.47
C LEU A 340 -8.39 37.56 20.88
N ILE A 341 -9.57 36.98 20.95
CA ILE A 341 -10.83 37.61 20.54
C ILE A 341 -11.63 37.83 21.82
N GLU A 342 -12.09 39.07 22.01
CA GLU A 342 -13.00 39.38 23.12
C GLU A 342 -14.38 38.76 22.80
N ALA A 343 -14.86 37.95 23.71
CA ALA A 343 -16.20 37.36 23.59
C ALA A 343 -17.25 38.46 23.80
N SER A 344 -18.33 38.38 23.05
CA SER A 344 -19.49 39.25 23.25
C SER A 344 -20.15 39.02 24.62
N ASP A 345 -20.93 40.00 25.09
CA ASP A 345 -21.67 39.86 26.35
C ASP A 345 -22.59 38.62 26.36
N ALA A 346 -23.17 38.29 25.22
CA ALA A 346 -24.01 37.09 25.05
C ALA A 346 -23.21 35.79 25.18
N GLU A 347 -22.02 35.72 24.60
CA GLU A 347 -21.13 34.58 24.74
C GLU A 347 -20.61 34.44 26.15
N ASN A 348 -20.21 35.55 26.80
CA ASN A 348 -19.80 35.55 28.20
C ASN A 348 -20.92 35.07 29.14
N ALA A 349 -22.17 35.49 28.89
CA ALA A 349 -23.32 35.06 29.65
C ALA A 349 -23.59 33.56 29.47
N MET A 350 -23.47 33.06 28.23
CA MET A 350 -23.62 31.64 27.92
C MET A 350 -22.54 30.80 28.62
N PHE A 351 -21.28 31.21 28.54
CA PHE A 351 -20.18 30.52 29.22
C PHE A 351 -20.32 30.55 30.74
N ALA A 352 -20.75 31.68 31.32
CA ALA A 352 -21.03 31.78 32.76
C ALA A 352 -22.14 30.84 33.20
N GLU A 353 -23.22 30.74 32.43
CA GLU A 353 -24.31 29.80 32.68
C GLU A 353 -23.83 28.34 32.60
N LEU A 354 -23.07 27.99 31.54
CA LEU A 354 -22.49 26.66 31.38
C LEU A 354 -21.55 26.30 32.55
N ALA A 355 -20.68 27.22 32.96
CA ALA A 355 -19.71 27.00 34.02
C ALA A 355 -20.37 26.85 35.37
N ASN A 356 -21.30 27.76 35.73
CA ASN A 356 -21.85 27.89 37.10
C ASN A 356 -23.07 26.97 37.34
N THR A 357 -23.86 26.68 36.32
CA THR A 357 -25.08 25.87 36.44
C THR A 357 -24.86 24.44 36.07
N TRP A 358 -24.07 24.18 35.01
CA TRP A 358 -24.00 22.86 34.41
C TRP A 358 -22.69 22.09 34.69
N ILE A 359 -21.55 22.77 34.71
CA ILE A 359 -20.24 22.14 34.93
C ILE A 359 -19.89 22.12 36.42
N HIS A 360 -19.99 23.26 37.06
CA HIS A 360 -19.71 23.44 38.49
C HIS A 360 -20.87 24.12 39.20
N PRO A 361 -21.99 23.42 39.38
CA PRO A 361 -23.17 24.06 40.04
C PRO A 361 -22.83 24.56 41.43
N ALA A 362 -23.05 25.84 41.68
CA ALA A 362 -22.80 26.49 42.98
C ALA A 362 -23.66 25.84 44.11
N SER A 363 -24.76 25.19 43.76
CA SER A 363 -25.64 24.45 44.70
C SER A 363 -25.13 23.06 45.11
N GLY A 364 -24.02 22.60 44.51
CA GLY A 364 -23.50 21.24 44.77
C GLY A 364 -24.29 20.10 44.17
N THR A 365 -25.45 20.36 43.58
CA THR A 365 -26.30 19.38 42.89
C THR A 365 -26.04 19.39 41.39
N ALA A 366 -25.36 18.39 40.89
CA ALA A 366 -25.18 18.25 39.45
C ALA A 366 -26.54 17.93 38.79
N PRO A 367 -26.83 18.49 37.58
CA PRO A 367 -28.10 18.26 36.85
C PRO A 367 -28.35 16.81 36.48
N THR A 368 -27.32 15.97 36.53
CA THR A 368 -27.38 14.56 36.22
C THR A 368 -26.90 13.70 37.37
N SER A 369 -27.61 12.62 37.67
CA SER A 369 -27.26 11.62 38.69
C SER A 369 -26.68 10.35 38.04
N GLY A 370 -25.85 9.60 38.79
CA GLY A 370 -25.31 8.31 38.36
C GLY A 370 -24.03 8.37 37.50
N LYS A 371 -23.80 7.38 36.66
CA LYS A 371 -22.58 7.24 35.83
C LYS A 371 -22.37 8.39 34.80
N GLY A 372 -23.41 9.14 34.48
CA GLY A 372 -23.35 10.29 33.58
C GLY A 372 -22.81 11.58 34.22
N ARG A 373 -22.66 11.64 35.52
CA ARG A 373 -22.26 12.85 36.26
C ARG A 373 -20.94 13.45 35.81
N ASN A 374 -19.98 12.62 35.41
CA ASN A 374 -18.66 13.09 34.95
C ASN A 374 -18.58 13.23 33.45
N LEU A 375 -19.46 12.58 32.69
CA LEU A 375 -19.40 12.57 31.21
C LEU A 375 -20.17 13.74 30.60
N PHE A 376 -21.29 14.14 31.25
CA PHE A 376 -22.16 15.20 30.74
C PHE A 376 -21.50 16.59 30.65
N PRO A 377 -20.77 17.05 31.66
CA PRO A 377 -20.03 18.31 31.58
C PRO A 377 -19.04 18.35 30.42
N TRP A 378 -18.28 17.26 30.21
CA TRP A 378 -17.32 17.16 29.10
C TRP A 378 -17.99 17.13 27.72
N THR A 379 -19.18 16.54 27.64
CA THR A 379 -19.94 16.51 26.40
C THR A 379 -20.48 17.88 26.03
N LEU A 380 -20.99 18.62 27.01
CA LEU A 380 -21.43 20.01 26.83
C LEU A 380 -20.28 20.92 26.46
N PHE A 381 -19.14 20.82 27.12
CA PHE A 381 -17.95 21.62 26.84
C PHE A 381 -17.39 21.40 25.43
N LYS A 382 -17.56 20.20 24.88
CA LYS A 382 -17.17 19.89 23.49
C LYS A 382 -18.19 20.33 22.46
N ALA A 383 -19.42 20.56 22.85
CA ALA A 383 -20.51 20.94 21.96
C ALA A 383 -20.73 22.46 21.89
N ALA A 384 -20.27 23.19 22.90
CA ALA A 384 -20.25 24.68 22.95
C ALA A 384 -19.00 25.24 22.29
#